data_1e18c9b5aea8a391341a0bd9addee4a9
#
_entry.id   1e18c9b5aea8a391341a0bd9addee4a9
#
_cell.length_a   1.000
_cell.length_b   1.000
_cell.length_c   1.000
_cell.angle_alpha   90.00
_cell.angle_beta   90.00
_cell.angle_gamma   90.00
#
_symmetry.space_group_name_H-M   'P 1'
#
loop_
_entity.id
_entity.type
_entity.pdbx_description
1 polymer ?
#
loop_
_entity_poly.entity_id
_entity_poly.type
_entity_poly.pdbx_seq_one_letter_code
_entity_poly.pdbx_strand_id
1 'polypeptide(L)'
;VCYKDKNLSIKSLKTEKLLFAVNAWLPRLMPQFSRNVVLVSSDMVITKPMPERLKTLNLNHGAAVIDSRIFVNYYRTTSDGRLMLGKGGNYFSFANQMSDKFNAPSQYQAELQHSLNYFFGDHGFEIDRTWTGPSDRSVSGFPFFQETDKNVVVAAGYSGNGVVQSYLGGQILASMLLNTHDEWQRCGLVNQKLERFPIEPYRTLGA
;
A
#
# COMPACT_ATOMS: atom_id res chain seq x y z
N VAL A 1 -22.84 2.81 11.72
CA VAL A 1 -21.43 2.45 11.93
C VAL A 1 -21.11 2.52 13.40
N CYS A 2 -20.50 1.45 13.94
CA CYS A 2 -19.96 1.45 15.30
C CYS A 2 -18.44 1.57 15.25
N TYR A 3 -17.87 2.38 16.11
CA TYR A 3 -16.43 2.59 16.18
C TYR A 3 -15.97 2.76 17.64
N LYS A 4 -14.69 2.57 17.89
CA LYS A 4 -14.07 2.91 19.17
C LYS A 4 -13.43 4.29 19.07
N ASP A 5 -13.73 5.15 20.00
CA ASP A 5 -13.06 6.45 20.11
C ASP A 5 -11.66 6.32 20.74
N LYS A 6 -10.96 7.45 20.87
CA LYS A 6 -9.61 7.50 21.47
C LYS A 6 -9.53 6.94 22.91
N ASN A 7 -10.65 6.86 23.61
CA ASN A 7 -10.75 6.32 24.96
C ASN A 7 -11.25 4.86 24.97
N LEU A 8 -11.23 4.19 23.80
CA LEU A 8 -11.73 2.82 23.58
C LEU A 8 -13.23 2.63 23.85
N SER A 9 -14.00 3.71 24.03
CA SER A 9 -15.45 3.66 24.20
C SER A 9 -16.13 3.36 22.87
N ILE A 10 -17.10 2.43 22.86
CA ILE A 10 -17.88 2.11 21.67
C ILE A 10 -18.90 3.21 21.43
N LYS A 11 -18.86 3.81 20.26
CA LYS A 11 -19.82 4.82 19.80
C LYS A 11 -20.46 4.39 18.50
N SER A 12 -21.64 4.91 18.23
CA SER A 12 -22.34 4.69 16.97
C SER A 12 -22.57 6.00 16.22
N LEU A 13 -22.45 5.94 14.91
CA LEU A 13 -22.77 7.01 13.99
C LEU A 13 -23.82 6.50 13.01
N LYS A 14 -24.90 7.26 12.81
CA LYS A 14 -25.86 7.04 11.73
C LYS A 14 -25.45 7.88 10.54
N THR A 15 -25.42 7.30 9.36
CA THR A 15 -25.09 7.97 8.10
C THR A 15 -25.93 7.39 6.97
N GLU A 16 -26.25 8.20 5.99
CA GLU A 16 -26.97 7.76 4.78
C GLU A 16 -26.05 7.08 3.78
N LYS A 17 -24.75 7.42 3.80
CA LYS A 17 -23.75 6.92 2.86
C LYS A 17 -22.49 6.54 3.61
N LEU A 18 -21.85 5.46 3.19
CA LEU A 18 -20.63 4.95 3.80
C LEU A 18 -19.60 4.60 2.75
N LEU A 19 -18.37 5.05 2.96
CA LEU A 19 -17.23 4.78 2.11
C LEU A 19 -16.12 4.11 2.92
N PHE A 20 -15.64 2.95 2.45
CA PHE A 20 -14.47 2.27 2.97
C PHE A 20 -13.27 2.54 2.07
N ALA A 21 -12.36 3.42 2.49
CA ALA A 21 -11.08 3.71 1.84
C ALA A 21 -9.94 3.31 2.79
N VAL A 22 -9.91 2.04 3.17
CA VAL A 22 -9.10 1.52 4.27
C VAL A 22 -7.96 0.62 3.82
N ASN A 23 -7.72 0.54 2.49
CA ASN A 23 -6.62 -0.20 1.89
C ASN A 23 -6.46 -1.60 2.53
N ALA A 24 -5.29 -1.92 3.02
CA ALA A 24 -4.91 -3.21 3.60
C ALA A 24 -5.76 -3.68 4.79
N TRP A 25 -6.50 -2.78 5.45
CA TRP A 25 -7.43 -3.15 6.53
C TRP A 25 -8.78 -3.68 6.03
N LEU A 26 -9.06 -3.60 4.71
CA LEU A 26 -10.34 -4.00 4.15
C LEU A 26 -10.74 -5.44 4.53
N PRO A 27 -9.89 -6.47 4.40
CA PRO A 27 -10.27 -7.85 4.75
C PRO A 27 -10.70 -8.03 6.22
N ARG A 28 -10.17 -7.20 7.11
CA ARG A 28 -10.52 -7.23 8.55
C ARG A 28 -11.89 -6.62 8.82
N LEU A 29 -12.24 -5.56 8.09
CA LEU A 29 -13.51 -4.85 8.24
C LEU A 29 -14.64 -5.48 7.42
N MET A 30 -14.28 -6.04 6.26
CA MET A 30 -15.19 -6.66 5.31
C MET A 30 -14.64 -8.01 4.85
N PRO A 31 -14.87 -9.09 5.62
CA PRO A 31 -14.27 -10.41 5.37
C PRO A 31 -14.59 -11.02 4.01
N GLN A 32 -15.68 -10.60 3.36
CA GLN A 32 -16.02 -11.02 2.00
C GLN A 32 -14.94 -10.69 0.96
N PHE A 33 -14.09 -9.70 1.24
CA PHE A 33 -12.95 -9.32 0.38
C PHE A 33 -11.63 -10.01 0.76
N SER A 34 -11.63 -10.92 1.73
CA SER A 34 -10.42 -11.59 2.23
C SER A 34 -9.66 -12.38 1.16
N ARG A 35 -10.33 -12.77 0.07
CA ARG A 35 -9.71 -13.46 -1.06
C ARG A 35 -9.47 -12.59 -2.30
N ASN A 36 -9.87 -11.32 -2.26
CA ASN A 36 -9.67 -10.41 -3.39
C ASN A 36 -8.38 -9.60 -3.24
N VAL A 37 -7.83 -9.54 -2.04
CA VAL A 37 -6.55 -8.90 -1.75
C VAL A 37 -5.68 -9.80 -0.88
N VAL A 38 -4.37 -9.64 -1.03
CA VAL A 38 -3.36 -10.15 -0.09
C VAL A 38 -2.65 -8.98 0.57
N LEU A 39 -2.32 -9.17 1.85
CA LEU A 39 -1.62 -8.20 2.65
C LEU A 39 -0.11 -8.47 2.58
N VAL A 40 0.65 -7.47 2.15
CA VAL A 40 2.10 -7.54 2.02
C VAL A 40 2.78 -6.38 2.74
N SER A 41 4.05 -6.56 3.12
CA SER A 41 4.82 -5.46 3.67
C SER A 41 5.29 -4.50 2.57
N SER A 42 5.38 -3.23 2.93
CA SER A 42 6.12 -2.20 2.22
C SER A 42 7.19 -1.68 3.19
N ASP A 43 8.43 -2.07 2.94
CA ASP A 43 9.55 -1.82 3.83
C ASP A 43 10.37 -0.65 3.32
N MET A 44 10.82 0.20 4.22
CA MET A 44 11.55 1.42 3.92
C MET A 44 12.84 1.50 4.72
N VAL A 45 13.85 2.09 4.10
CA VAL A 45 15.11 2.47 4.73
C VAL A 45 15.45 3.91 4.38
N ILE A 46 16.04 4.61 5.33
CA ILE A 46 16.64 5.93 5.10
C ILE A 46 18.05 5.95 5.68
N THR A 47 18.99 6.51 4.92
CA THR A 47 20.38 6.65 5.33
C THR A 47 20.59 7.84 6.27
N LYS A 48 21.73 7.89 6.94
CA LYS A 48 22.24 9.14 7.51
C LYS A 48 22.48 10.17 6.40
N PRO A 49 22.53 11.48 6.71
CA PRO A 49 22.86 12.51 5.74
C PRO A 49 24.25 12.27 5.11
N MET A 50 24.33 12.34 3.78
CA MET A 50 25.56 12.13 3.01
C MET A 50 25.56 12.96 1.70
N PRO A 51 25.38 14.30 1.77
CA PRO A 51 25.14 15.13 0.60
C PRO A 51 26.26 15.06 -0.44
N GLU A 52 27.52 15.00 -0.02
CA GLU A 52 28.64 14.93 -0.95
C GLU A 52 28.68 13.59 -1.70
N ARG A 53 28.31 12.49 -1.04
CA ARG A 53 28.20 11.19 -1.69
C ARG A 53 27.06 11.16 -2.69
N LEU A 54 25.92 11.79 -2.39
CA LEU A 54 24.79 11.89 -3.33
C LEU A 54 25.17 12.66 -4.58
N LYS A 55 26.01 13.71 -4.48
CA LYS A 55 26.56 14.40 -5.66
C LYS A 55 27.44 13.48 -6.49
N THR A 56 28.34 12.74 -5.86
CA THR A 56 29.23 11.79 -6.54
C THR A 56 28.45 10.70 -7.29
N LEU A 57 27.33 10.26 -6.71
CA LEU A 57 26.42 9.29 -7.33
C LEU A 57 25.43 9.90 -8.32
N ASN A 58 25.52 11.22 -8.54
CA ASN A 58 24.56 11.97 -9.38
C ASN A 58 23.08 11.80 -8.93
N LEU A 59 22.86 11.76 -7.62
CA LEU A 59 21.54 11.59 -7.00
C LEU A 59 21.00 12.88 -6.37
N ASN A 60 21.63 14.01 -6.62
CA ASN A 60 21.25 15.32 -6.05
C ASN A 60 20.17 16.07 -6.85
N HIS A 61 19.57 15.43 -7.84
CA HIS A 61 18.56 16.00 -8.72
C HIS A 61 17.13 15.98 -8.14
N GLY A 62 16.90 15.35 -6.97
CA GLY A 62 15.61 15.31 -6.28
C GLY A 62 14.53 14.42 -6.95
N ALA A 63 14.84 13.72 -8.02
CA ALA A 63 13.89 12.84 -8.69
C ALA A 63 13.51 11.66 -7.78
N ALA A 64 12.23 11.27 -7.85
CA ALA A 64 11.76 9.99 -7.35
C ALA A 64 11.81 8.96 -8.48
N VAL A 65 12.40 7.81 -8.20
CA VAL A 65 12.58 6.73 -9.17
C VAL A 65 11.85 5.49 -8.66
N ILE A 66 11.19 4.79 -9.57
CA ILE A 66 10.51 3.52 -9.30
C ILE A 66 10.91 2.53 -10.40
N ASP A 67 11.21 1.28 -10.04
CA ASP A 67 11.46 0.23 -11.01
C ASP A 67 10.16 -0.45 -11.49
N SER A 68 10.26 -1.35 -12.47
CA SER A 68 9.12 -2.03 -13.09
C SER A 68 8.86 -3.43 -12.56
N ARG A 69 9.44 -3.82 -11.43
CA ARG A 69 9.23 -5.15 -10.82
C ARG A 69 7.84 -5.26 -10.21
N ILE A 70 7.32 -6.48 -10.07
CA ILE A 70 6.04 -6.73 -9.39
C ILE A 70 6.07 -6.21 -7.95
N PHE A 71 7.16 -6.44 -7.23
CA PHE A 71 7.46 -5.84 -5.93
C PHE A 71 8.53 -4.78 -6.15
N VAL A 72 8.04 -3.61 -6.49
CA VAL A 72 8.86 -2.47 -6.89
C VAL A 72 9.88 -2.08 -5.83
N ASN A 73 11.08 -1.68 -6.28
CA ASN A 73 11.94 -0.82 -5.49
C ASN A 73 11.71 0.62 -5.95
N TYR A 74 11.70 1.52 -5.02
CA TYR A 74 11.58 2.94 -5.30
C TYR A 74 12.51 3.73 -4.38
N TYR A 75 13.06 4.81 -4.91
CA TYR A 75 13.98 5.63 -4.12
C TYR A 75 13.87 7.11 -4.48
N ARG A 76 14.28 7.92 -3.55
CA ARG A 76 14.47 9.35 -3.72
C ARG A 76 15.45 9.88 -2.70
N THR A 77 15.94 11.09 -2.92
CA THR A 77 16.72 11.82 -1.93
C THR A 77 15.84 12.84 -1.18
N THR A 78 16.27 13.21 0.00
CA THR A 78 15.67 14.26 0.83
C THR A 78 16.48 15.56 0.72
N SER A 79 15.89 16.68 1.08
CA SER A 79 16.55 17.99 1.05
C SER A 79 17.74 18.13 2.01
N ASP A 80 17.77 17.32 3.08
CA ASP A 80 18.86 17.23 4.04
C ASP A 80 19.94 16.21 3.64
N GLY A 81 19.92 15.73 2.38
CA GLY A 81 20.99 14.91 1.81
C GLY A 81 20.98 13.44 2.22
N ARG A 82 19.81 12.85 2.42
CA ARG A 82 19.65 11.42 2.71
C ARG A 82 19.15 10.67 1.47
N LEU A 83 19.47 9.39 1.38
CA LEU A 83 18.87 8.48 0.41
C LEU A 83 17.81 7.64 1.11
N MET A 84 16.61 7.63 0.54
CA MET A 84 15.50 6.82 1.00
C MET A 84 15.17 5.78 -0.06
N LEU A 85 15.07 4.51 0.32
CA LEU A 85 14.71 3.41 -0.55
C LEU A 85 13.57 2.60 0.08
N GLY A 86 12.60 2.22 -0.73
CA GLY A 86 11.52 1.35 -0.34
C GLY A 86 11.47 0.09 -1.21
N LYS A 87 10.99 -1.00 -0.62
CA LYS A 87 10.80 -2.28 -1.26
C LYS A 87 9.52 -2.95 -0.77
N GLY A 88 8.69 -3.39 -1.71
CA GLY A 88 7.49 -4.15 -1.39
C GLY A 88 7.74 -5.65 -1.31
N GLY A 89 6.85 -6.39 -0.63
CA GLY A 89 6.74 -7.84 -0.75
C GLY A 89 7.79 -8.66 -0.01
N ASN A 90 8.50 -8.11 0.98
CA ASN A 90 9.38 -8.94 1.82
C ASN A 90 8.60 -9.87 2.75
N TYR A 91 7.38 -9.51 3.11
CA TYR A 91 6.52 -10.30 3.97
C TYR A 91 5.11 -10.38 3.41
N PHE A 92 4.58 -11.60 3.34
CA PHE A 92 3.18 -11.92 3.01
C PHE A 92 2.46 -12.34 4.28
N SER A 93 1.36 -11.69 4.57
CA SER A 93 0.61 -12.02 5.80
C SER A 93 -0.28 -13.24 5.59
N PHE A 94 -0.10 -14.25 6.43
CA PHE A 94 -1.01 -15.39 6.48
C PHE A 94 -2.43 -14.92 6.82
N ALA A 95 -3.40 -15.32 6.01
CA ALA A 95 -4.83 -14.99 6.15
C ALA A 95 -5.12 -13.48 6.32
N ASN A 96 -4.28 -12.61 5.75
CA ASN A 96 -4.38 -11.15 5.88
C ASN A 96 -4.38 -10.65 7.34
N GLN A 97 -3.66 -11.35 8.22
CA GLN A 97 -3.56 -10.92 9.62
C GLN A 97 -2.75 -9.62 9.72
N MET A 98 -3.36 -8.60 10.28
CA MET A 98 -2.68 -7.37 10.65
C MET A 98 -1.93 -7.61 11.97
N SER A 99 -0.61 -7.54 11.94
CA SER A 99 0.26 -7.75 13.10
C SER A 99 1.17 -6.55 13.32
N ASP A 100 1.84 -6.50 14.46
CA ASP A 100 2.79 -5.43 14.81
C ASP A 100 3.96 -5.34 13.84
N LYS A 101 4.22 -6.40 13.05
CA LYS A 101 5.22 -6.38 11.97
C LYS A 101 4.98 -5.26 10.94
N PHE A 102 3.74 -4.81 10.78
CA PHE A 102 3.37 -3.74 9.86
C PHE A 102 3.44 -2.34 10.49
N ASN A 103 3.83 -2.23 11.74
CA ASN A 103 3.88 -0.95 12.45
C ASN A 103 5.15 -0.87 13.34
N ALA A 104 6.27 -1.37 12.84
CA ALA A 104 7.54 -1.45 13.54
C ALA A 104 8.70 -1.12 12.60
N PRO A 105 9.93 -0.98 13.09
CA PRO A 105 11.11 -1.03 12.25
C PRO A 105 11.12 -2.29 11.40
N SER A 106 11.57 -2.18 10.15
CA SER A 106 11.59 -3.33 9.24
C SER A 106 12.51 -4.43 9.78
N GLN A 107 12.02 -5.67 9.77
CA GLN A 107 12.80 -6.86 10.07
C GLN A 107 13.73 -7.25 8.89
N TYR A 108 13.57 -6.60 7.74
CA TYR A 108 14.25 -6.88 6.47
C TYR A 108 15.34 -5.85 6.16
N GLN A 109 16.02 -5.37 7.21
CA GLN A 109 17.09 -4.37 7.04
C GLN A 109 18.24 -4.88 6.18
N ALA A 110 18.56 -6.18 6.23
CA ALA A 110 19.62 -6.78 5.42
C ALA A 110 19.25 -6.75 3.92
N GLU A 111 18.01 -7.06 3.58
CA GLU A 111 17.48 -7.02 2.21
C GLU A 111 17.39 -5.58 1.68
N LEU A 112 17.06 -4.63 2.53
CA LEU A 112 17.05 -3.21 2.19
C LEU A 112 18.48 -2.69 1.96
N GLN A 113 19.45 -3.09 2.79
CA GLN A 113 20.87 -2.79 2.59
C GLN A 113 21.39 -3.42 1.31
N HIS A 114 21.02 -4.68 1.03
CA HIS A 114 21.35 -5.35 -0.22
C HIS A 114 20.79 -4.58 -1.43
N SER A 115 19.55 -4.09 -1.35
CA SER A 115 18.94 -3.28 -2.40
C SER A 115 19.67 -1.96 -2.61
N LEU A 116 20.09 -1.27 -1.55
CA LEU A 116 20.92 -0.07 -1.66
C LEU A 116 22.23 -0.37 -2.39
N ASN A 117 22.92 -1.43 -2.00
CA ASN A 117 24.19 -1.82 -2.64
C ASN A 117 24.01 -2.27 -4.07
N TYR A 118 22.90 -2.94 -4.39
CA TYR A 118 22.57 -3.37 -5.75
C TYR A 118 22.36 -2.20 -6.71
N PHE A 119 21.65 -1.16 -6.29
CA PHE A 119 21.34 -0.01 -7.15
C PHE A 119 22.49 0.99 -7.24
N PHE A 120 23.24 1.18 -6.17
CA PHE A 120 24.19 2.27 -6.07
C PHE A 120 25.64 1.83 -5.88
N GLY A 121 25.91 0.53 -5.77
CA GLY A 121 27.22 0.00 -5.38
C GLY A 121 27.43 -0.01 -3.86
N ASP A 122 28.44 -0.73 -3.42
CA ASP A 122 28.80 -0.79 -2.00
C ASP A 122 29.61 0.46 -1.62
N HIS A 123 28.92 1.48 -1.19
CA HIS A 123 29.50 2.74 -0.76
C HIS A 123 29.44 2.95 0.78
N GLY A 124 29.20 1.88 1.54
CA GLY A 124 29.10 1.95 3.00
C GLY A 124 27.95 2.86 3.46
N PHE A 125 26.75 2.64 2.90
CA PHE A 125 25.56 3.38 3.32
C PHE A 125 25.24 3.10 4.79
N GLU A 126 25.31 4.13 5.63
CA GLU A 126 24.90 4.03 7.02
C GLU A 126 23.40 4.24 7.14
N ILE A 127 22.68 3.21 7.59
CA ILE A 127 21.24 3.29 7.83
C ILE A 127 20.98 4.10 9.11
N ASP A 128 20.11 5.10 9.02
CA ASP A 128 19.61 5.83 10.17
C ASP A 128 18.42 5.09 10.79
N ARG A 129 17.44 4.73 9.97
CA ARG A 129 16.26 3.99 10.42
C ARG A 129 15.59 3.22 9.30
N THR A 130 14.76 2.25 9.72
CA THR A 130 13.84 1.51 8.85
C THR A 130 12.42 1.58 9.41
N TRP A 131 11.43 1.37 8.57
CA TRP A 131 10.04 1.18 8.98
C TRP A 131 9.31 0.27 8.00
N THR A 132 8.16 -0.23 8.41
CA THR A 132 7.28 -1.07 7.60
C THR A 132 5.86 -0.53 7.65
N GLY A 133 5.13 -0.68 6.55
CA GLY A 133 3.71 -0.43 6.46
C GLY A 133 2.98 -1.56 5.73
N PRO A 134 1.68 -1.74 5.97
CA PRO A 134 0.88 -2.69 5.22
C PRO A 134 0.50 -2.12 3.85
N SER A 135 0.56 -2.95 2.83
CA SER A 135 0.03 -2.68 1.51
C SER A 135 -0.86 -3.83 1.07
N ASP A 136 -1.91 -3.52 0.33
CA ASP A 136 -2.72 -4.54 -0.31
C ASP A 136 -2.24 -4.84 -1.73
N ARG A 137 -2.58 -6.01 -2.24
CA ARG A 137 -2.46 -6.36 -3.66
C ARG A 137 -3.67 -7.13 -4.10
N SER A 138 -4.28 -6.71 -5.21
CA SER A 138 -5.30 -7.49 -5.91
C SER A 138 -4.67 -8.55 -6.83
N VAL A 139 -5.46 -9.51 -7.29
CA VAL A 139 -5.01 -10.53 -8.25
C VAL A 139 -4.57 -9.89 -9.57
N SER A 140 -5.39 -8.97 -10.08
CA SER A 140 -5.12 -8.27 -11.34
C SER A 140 -3.99 -7.22 -11.26
N GLY A 141 -3.60 -6.79 -10.04
CA GLY A 141 -2.71 -5.66 -9.83
C GLY A 141 -3.41 -4.28 -9.95
N PHE A 142 -4.68 -4.24 -10.34
CA PHE A 142 -5.49 -3.02 -10.45
C PHE A 142 -6.40 -2.83 -9.23
N PRO A 143 -6.72 -1.58 -8.86
CA PRO A 143 -7.70 -1.30 -7.83
C PRO A 143 -9.10 -1.71 -8.28
N PHE A 144 -9.99 -1.87 -7.32
CA PHE A 144 -11.40 -2.08 -7.56
C PHE A 144 -12.27 -1.15 -6.73
N PHE A 145 -13.44 -0.84 -7.27
CA PHE A 145 -14.45 0.02 -6.66
C PHE A 145 -15.77 -0.74 -6.68
N GLN A 146 -16.32 -1.06 -5.50
CA GLN A 146 -17.51 -1.91 -5.39
C GLN A 146 -18.59 -1.23 -4.57
N GLU A 147 -19.82 -1.30 -5.02
CA GLU A 147 -20.97 -1.09 -4.16
C GLU A 147 -21.30 -2.44 -3.51
N THR A 148 -21.23 -2.52 -2.20
CA THR A 148 -21.42 -3.76 -1.43
C THR A 148 -22.81 -3.87 -0.85
N ASP A 149 -23.46 -2.74 -0.65
CA ASP A 149 -24.85 -2.59 -0.22
C ASP A 149 -25.31 -1.19 -0.65
N LYS A 150 -26.61 -0.92 -0.57
CA LYS A 150 -27.15 0.38 -0.92
C LYS A 150 -26.42 1.50 -0.18
N ASN A 151 -25.81 2.41 -0.93
CA ASN A 151 -25.04 3.54 -0.40
C ASN A 151 -23.78 3.14 0.40
N VAL A 152 -23.27 1.92 0.23
CA VAL A 152 -22.01 1.47 0.85
C VAL A 152 -21.02 1.11 -0.25
N VAL A 153 -19.98 1.92 -0.38
CA VAL A 153 -18.93 1.72 -1.40
C VAL A 153 -17.58 1.46 -0.76
N VAL A 154 -16.74 0.72 -1.48
CA VAL A 154 -15.41 0.33 -1.04
C VAL A 154 -14.39 0.46 -2.17
N ALA A 155 -13.18 0.86 -1.83
CA ALA A 155 -12.02 0.82 -2.70
C ALA A 155 -10.86 0.10 -2.04
N ALA A 156 -10.18 -0.76 -2.80
CA ALA A 156 -8.95 -1.45 -2.38
C ALA A 156 -8.21 -2.03 -3.60
N GLY A 157 -7.11 -2.75 -3.34
CA GLY A 157 -6.37 -3.45 -4.37
C GLY A 157 -5.41 -2.57 -5.17
N TYR A 158 -4.96 -1.47 -4.60
CA TYR A 158 -4.06 -0.51 -5.27
C TYR A 158 -2.67 -1.05 -5.60
N SER A 159 -2.31 -2.19 -5.04
CA SER A 159 -1.13 -2.99 -5.43
C SER A 159 0.20 -2.22 -5.41
N GLY A 160 0.36 -1.31 -4.45
CA GLY A 160 1.55 -0.48 -4.28
C GLY A 160 1.52 0.86 -5.04
N ASN A 161 0.55 1.09 -5.92
CA ASN A 161 0.43 2.31 -6.73
C ASN A 161 -0.64 3.29 -6.19
N GLY A 162 -0.93 3.22 -4.90
CA GLY A 162 -2.07 3.91 -4.28
C GLY A 162 -2.03 5.44 -4.36
N VAL A 163 -0.86 6.09 -4.36
CA VAL A 163 -0.78 7.56 -4.27
C VAL A 163 -1.52 8.26 -5.41
N VAL A 164 -1.26 7.88 -6.66
CA VAL A 164 -1.93 8.48 -7.83
C VAL A 164 -3.33 7.89 -8.02
N GLN A 165 -3.44 6.56 -7.93
CA GLN A 165 -4.70 5.86 -8.19
C GLN A 165 -5.79 6.19 -7.17
N SER A 166 -5.44 6.51 -5.91
CA SER A 166 -6.43 6.88 -4.89
C SER A 166 -7.06 8.25 -5.16
N TYR A 167 -6.34 9.18 -5.82
CA TYR A 167 -6.95 10.43 -6.27
C TYR A 167 -8.08 10.17 -7.29
N LEU A 168 -7.80 9.38 -8.32
CA LEU A 168 -8.80 8.97 -9.30
C LEU A 168 -9.92 8.13 -8.63
N GLY A 169 -9.53 7.23 -7.72
CA GLY A 169 -10.46 6.45 -6.92
C GLY A 169 -11.41 7.30 -6.10
N GLY A 170 -10.96 8.43 -5.59
CA GLY A 170 -11.81 9.39 -4.89
C GLY A 170 -12.90 9.96 -5.78
N GLN A 171 -12.58 10.31 -7.03
CA GLN A 171 -13.58 10.76 -8.02
C GLN A 171 -14.60 9.67 -8.33
N ILE A 172 -14.12 8.44 -8.57
CA ILE A 172 -14.98 7.28 -8.84
C ILE A 172 -15.94 7.02 -7.67
N LEU A 173 -15.43 6.95 -6.45
CA LEU A 173 -16.24 6.68 -5.26
C LEU A 173 -17.25 7.81 -4.97
N ALA A 174 -16.86 9.05 -5.19
CA ALA A 174 -17.77 10.19 -5.08
C ALA A 174 -18.90 10.09 -6.10
N SER A 175 -18.57 9.79 -7.36
CA SER A 175 -19.56 9.60 -8.42
C SER A 175 -20.54 8.45 -8.10
N MET A 176 -20.03 7.31 -7.61
CA MET A 176 -20.85 6.18 -7.19
C MET A 176 -21.83 6.57 -6.08
N LEU A 177 -21.34 7.23 -5.02
CA LEU A 177 -22.18 7.63 -3.88
C LEU A 177 -23.17 8.75 -4.21
N LEU A 178 -22.81 9.66 -5.11
CA LEU A 178 -23.68 10.76 -5.54
C LEU A 178 -24.59 10.37 -6.69
N ASN A 179 -24.33 9.22 -7.31
CA ASN A 179 -25.08 8.70 -8.46
C ASN A 179 -25.13 9.70 -9.62
N THR A 180 -23.96 10.26 -9.97
CA THR A 180 -23.84 11.33 -10.98
C THR A 180 -23.93 10.83 -12.42
N HIS A 181 -23.83 9.50 -12.66
CA HIS A 181 -23.90 8.85 -13.97
C HIS A 181 -22.88 9.39 -15.00
N ASP A 182 -21.75 9.90 -14.51
CA ASP A 182 -20.67 10.46 -15.32
C ASP A 182 -19.65 9.39 -15.79
N GLU A 183 -18.53 9.83 -16.38
CA GLU A 183 -17.46 8.95 -16.85
C GLU A 183 -16.79 8.15 -15.72
N TRP A 184 -16.74 8.70 -14.51
CA TRP A 184 -16.15 8.02 -13.36
C TRP A 184 -16.93 6.77 -12.96
N GLN A 185 -18.25 6.85 -12.93
CA GLN A 185 -19.10 5.70 -12.61
C GLN A 185 -19.09 4.65 -13.73
N ARG A 186 -18.78 5.04 -14.96
CA ARG A 186 -18.66 4.13 -16.13
C ARG A 186 -17.27 3.52 -16.26
N CYS A 187 -16.33 3.83 -15.36
CA CYS A 187 -15.00 3.22 -15.34
C CYS A 187 -15.11 1.69 -15.24
N GLY A 188 -14.37 0.98 -16.07
CA GLY A 188 -14.38 -0.50 -16.11
C GLY A 188 -13.94 -1.20 -14.82
N LEU A 189 -13.41 -0.44 -13.84
CA LEU A 189 -13.03 -0.95 -12.52
C LEU A 189 -14.18 -0.87 -11.49
N VAL A 190 -15.31 -0.25 -11.87
CA VAL A 190 -16.50 -0.12 -11.01
C VAL A 190 -17.34 -1.38 -11.12
N ASN A 191 -17.70 -1.97 -9.98
CA ASN A 191 -18.54 -3.16 -9.86
C ASN A 191 -18.12 -4.33 -10.76
N GLN A 192 -16.83 -4.42 -11.12
CA GLN A 192 -16.28 -5.52 -11.89
C GLN A 192 -16.32 -6.83 -11.10
N LYS A 193 -16.36 -7.96 -11.81
CA LYS A 193 -16.18 -9.27 -11.20
C LYS A 193 -14.77 -9.40 -10.65
N LEU A 194 -14.65 -9.54 -9.34
CA LEU A 194 -13.34 -9.63 -8.68
C LEU A 194 -12.76 -11.03 -8.77
N GLU A 195 -11.52 -11.12 -9.19
CA GLU A 195 -10.72 -12.33 -9.10
C GLU A 195 -10.42 -12.68 -7.64
N ARG A 196 -10.10 -13.94 -7.38
CA ARG A 196 -9.88 -14.45 -6.03
C ARG A 196 -8.57 -15.20 -5.93
N PHE A 197 -7.78 -14.86 -4.94
CA PHE A 197 -6.65 -15.68 -4.52
C PHE A 197 -7.11 -17.05 -4.02
N PRO A 198 -6.26 -18.08 -4.09
CA PRO A 198 -6.51 -19.36 -3.44
C PRO A 198 -6.86 -19.22 -1.96
N ILE A 199 -7.46 -20.24 -1.39
CA ILE A 199 -7.65 -20.32 0.07
C ILE A 199 -6.31 -20.63 0.76
N GLU A 200 -6.20 -20.30 2.05
CA GLU A 200 -5.06 -20.75 2.85
C GLU A 200 -5.08 -22.27 3.04
N PRO A 201 -3.93 -22.94 3.15
CA PRO A 201 -2.57 -22.36 3.13
C PRO A 201 -2.00 -22.15 1.71
N TYR A 202 -2.72 -22.53 0.66
CA TYR A 202 -2.22 -22.51 -0.73
C TYR A 202 -1.83 -21.11 -1.20
N ARG A 203 -2.51 -20.09 -0.72
CA ARG A 203 -2.19 -18.70 -1.04
C ARG A 203 -0.80 -18.31 -0.53
N THR A 204 -0.51 -18.61 0.74
CA THR A 204 0.77 -18.27 1.37
C THR A 204 1.91 -19.16 0.88
N LEU A 205 1.65 -20.45 0.58
CA LEU A 205 2.67 -21.36 0.05
C LEU A 205 3.03 -21.11 -1.41
N GLY A 206 2.15 -20.44 -2.16
CA GLY A 206 2.36 -20.09 -3.58
C GLY A 206 2.82 -18.65 -3.81
N ALA A 207 3.14 -17.91 -2.73
CA ALA A 207 3.53 -16.52 -2.80
C ALA A 207 5.05 -16.31 -2.93
#